data_198f7fe9fed6c8a9783b30df6aa54144
#
_entry.id   198f7fe9fed6c8a9783b30df6aa54144
#
_cell.length_a   1.000
_cell.length_b   1.000
_cell.length_c   1.000
_cell.angle_alpha   90.00
_cell.angle_beta   90.00
_cell.angle_gamma   90.00
#
_symmetry.space_group_name_H-M   'P 1'
#
loop_
_entity.id
_entity.type
_entity.pdbx_description
1 polymer ?
#
loop_
_entity_poly.entity_id
_entity_poly.type
_entity_poly.pdbx_seq_one_letter_code
_entity_poly.pdbx_strand_id
1 'polypeptide(L)'
;MSFISLSVRRSILAPRLRPTATLARAYTTAKVDIKALKKLRTLNPVAMSKAKEALLSCDNDITRALAWLEEDALKAGAKKADKVKDRVASEGAVSVFVNESLTAATIVELGCETDFVARNASFVDLAAEIAQAGMGFASTSAEGAVLAGIEAHDLAAKMLDGRTVSDTITETIGRLGENIVLRRAAVVGAPSAAESIVVSGYVHGSVKGSAGGSAGKIGGLVAVTSSIKSDAHRSTLSQLTRRLAQQVVGYGPRFTTMEEYQKAGEQAEAPDAVVLEEQQFLFGGGSVKEVLAKISKEIGAPVEILSFVRYERGEGVEKADKPDFAEEVRQQLA
;
A
#
# COMPACT_ATOMS: atom_id res chain seq x y z
N MET A 1 102.56 -45.34 -12.71
CA MET A 1 101.16 -45.38 -12.27
C MET A 1 100.57 -44.00 -12.53
N SER A 2 99.92 -43.86 -13.70
CA SER A 2 99.37 -42.56 -14.17
C SER A 2 97.82 -42.61 -14.04
N PHE A 3 97.28 -41.70 -13.31
CA PHE A 3 95.83 -41.50 -13.26
C PHE A 3 95.47 -40.41 -14.27
N ILE A 4 94.66 -40.78 -15.30
CA ILE A 4 94.04 -39.87 -16.25
C ILE A 4 92.75 -39.37 -15.67
N SER A 5 92.62 -38.06 -15.42
CA SER A 5 91.41 -37.41 -14.98
C SER A 5 90.62 -36.98 -16.22
N LEU A 6 89.43 -37.57 -16.40
CA LEU A 6 88.50 -37.24 -17.46
C LEU A 6 87.51 -36.15 -16.96
N SER A 7 87.69 -34.93 -17.46
CA SER A 7 86.75 -33.83 -17.13
C SER A 7 85.52 -33.87 -18.03
N VAL A 8 84.37 -34.21 -17.48
CA VAL A 8 83.06 -34.15 -18.16
C VAL A 8 82.48 -32.75 -17.97
N ARG A 9 82.49 -31.96 -19.02
CA ARG A 9 81.73 -30.70 -19.07
C ARG A 9 80.27 -31.01 -19.27
N ARG A 10 79.48 -30.78 -18.24
CA ARG A 10 77.98 -30.75 -18.31
C ARG A 10 77.57 -29.41 -18.89
N SER A 11 77.03 -29.40 -20.10
CA SER A 11 76.27 -28.26 -20.66
C SER A 11 74.94 -28.14 -19.98
N ILE A 12 74.77 -27.11 -19.21
CA ILE A 12 73.49 -26.76 -18.61
C ILE A 12 72.67 -26.00 -19.66
N LEU A 13 71.68 -26.70 -20.27
CA LEU A 13 70.66 -26.07 -21.12
C LEU A 13 69.70 -25.28 -20.21
N ALA A 14 69.70 -23.96 -20.29
CA ALA A 14 68.75 -23.08 -19.65
C ALA A 14 67.33 -23.32 -20.21
N PRO A 15 66.33 -23.46 -19.39
CA PRO A 15 64.95 -23.59 -19.88
C PRO A 15 64.51 -22.27 -20.51
N ARG A 16 64.16 -22.30 -21.80
CA ARG A 16 63.47 -21.19 -22.49
C ARG A 16 62.09 -20.93 -21.78
N LEU A 17 62.04 -19.83 -21.07
CA LEU A 17 60.77 -19.28 -20.60
C LEU A 17 59.90 -18.97 -21.83
N ARG A 18 58.80 -19.72 -21.96
CA ARG A 18 57.72 -19.36 -22.89
C ARG A 18 57.08 -18.08 -22.40
N PRO A 19 56.84 -17.07 -23.26
CA PRO A 19 56.07 -15.91 -22.84
C PRO A 19 54.68 -16.37 -22.48
N THR A 20 54.29 -16.17 -21.20
CA THR A 20 52.92 -16.28 -20.76
C THR A 20 52.12 -15.25 -21.53
N ALA A 21 51.23 -15.70 -22.41
CA ALA A 21 50.28 -14.85 -23.07
C ALA A 21 49.42 -14.20 -21.96
N THR A 22 49.73 -12.96 -21.65
CA THR A 22 48.88 -12.10 -20.84
C THR A 22 47.58 -11.96 -21.62
N LEU A 23 46.55 -12.67 -21.20
CA LEU A 23 45.18 -12.44 -21.67
C LEU A 23 44.85 -10.98 -21.28
N ALA A 24 45.17 -10.05 -22.18
CA ALA A 24 44.64 -8.71 -22.10
C ALA A 24 43.12 -8.86 -22.19
N ARG A 25 42.46 -8.73 -21.06
CA ARG A 25 41.01 -8.60 -20.97
C ARG A 25 40.67 -7.36 -21.77
N ALA A 26 40.20 -7.56 -23.00
CA ALA A 26 39.72 -6.50 -23.85
C ALA A 26 38.56 -5.85 -23.11
N TYR A 27 38.80 -4.73 -22.47
CA TYR A 27 37.74 -3.81 -22.04
C TYR A 27 37.17 -3.24 -23.33
N THR A 28 36.23 -3.92 -23.92
CA THR A 28 35.30 -3.33 -24.87
C THR A 28 34.58 -2.24 -24.10
N THR A 29 34.99 -0.99 -24.30
CA THR A 29 34.21 0.17 -23.86
C THR A 29 32.97 0.19 -24.73
N ALA A 30 31.98 -0.61 -24.35
CA ALA A 30 30.66 -0.58 -24.96
C ALA A 30 30.14 0.86 -24.82
N LYS A 31 30.01 1.56 -25.95
CA LYS A 31 29.47 2.91 -25.96
C LYS A 31 27.96 2.79 -25.73
N VAL A 32 27.44 3.60 -24.79
CA VAL A 32 26.02 3.73 -24.58
C VAL A 32 25.37 4.34 -25.81
N ASP A 33 24.37 3.68 -26.38
CA ASP A 33 23.57 4.26 -27.46
C ASP A 33 22.71 5.40 -26.91
N ILE A 34 22.92 6.60 -27.42
CA ILE A 34 22.22 7.82 -26.98
C ILE A 34 20.71 7.73 -27.26
N LYS A 35 20.30 7.06 -28.36
CA LYS A 35 18.89 6.87 -28.69
C LYS A 35 18.24 5.90 -27.69
N ALA A 36 18.90 4.78 -27.39
CA ALA A 36 18.46 3.83 -26.39
C ALA A 36 18.36 4.49 -25.00
N LEU A 37 19.35 5.30 -24.63
CA LEU A 37 19.36 6.04 -23.36
C LEU A 37 18.18 7.01 -23.21
N LYS A 38 17.90 7.78 -24.28
CA LYS A 38 16.74 8.69 -24.27
C LYS A 38 15.43 7.93 -24.15
N LYS A 39 15.27 6.85 -24.92
CA LYS A 39 14.05 6.01 -24.90
C LYS A 39 13.88 5.32 -23.55
N LEU A 40 14.95 4.75 -22.97
CA LEU A 40 14.91 4.10 -21.65
C LEU A 40 14.44 5.08 -20.57
N ARG A 41 14.95 6.32 -20.54
CA ARG A 41 14.55 7.34 -19.56
C ARG A 41 13.16 7.91 -19.77
N THR A 42 12.60 7.81 -20.96
CA THR A 42 11.21 8.14 -21.23
C THR A 42 10.27 7.06 -20.65
N LEU A 43 10.67 5.79 -20.76
CA LEU A 43 9.92 4.64 -20.23
C LEU A 43 10.07 4.47 -18.72
N ASN A 44 11.27 4.72 -18.19
CA ASN A 44 11.57 4.61 -16.76
C ASN A 44 12.45 5.81 -16.34
N PRO A 45 11.87 6.81 -15.64
CA PRO A 45 12.57 8.03 -15.21
C PRO A 45 13.57 7.76 -14.09
N VAL A 46 14.79 7.33 -14.42
CA VAL A 46 15.88 7.11 -13.47
C VAL A 46 17.04 8.09 -13.71
N ALA A 47 17.95 8.18 -12.74
CA ALA A 47 19.18 8.98 -12.87
C ALA A 47 19.98 8.58 -14.12
N MET A 48 20.60 9.57 -14.80
CA MET A 48 21.37 9.36 -16.01
C MET A 48 22.49 8.31 -15.85
N SER A 49 23.15 8.30 -14.70
CA SER A 49 24.19 7.32 -14.38
C SER A 49 23.64 5.89 -14.35
N LYS A 50 22.47 5.71 -13.72
CA LYS A 50 21.82 4.40 -13.57
C LYS A 50 21.30 3.87 -14.91
N ALA A 51 20.69 4.74 -15.72
CA ALA A 51 20.27 4.39 -17.07
C ALA A 51 21.43 3.95 -17.97
N LYS A 52 22.59 4.62 -17.86
CA LYS A 52 23.82 4.21 -18.59
C LYS A 52 24.36 2.87 -18.10
N GLU A 53 24.38 2.63 -16.79
CA GLU A 53 24.81 1.37 -16.18
C GLU A 53 23.96 0.21 -16.68
N ALA A 54 22.62 0.36 -16.67
CA ALA A 54 21.68 -0.63 -17.16
C ALA A 54 21.92 -0.99 -18.65
N LEU A 55 22.05 0.03 -19.50
CA LEU A 55 22.30 -0.19 -20.93
C LEU A 55 23.65 -0.87 -21.21
N LEU A 56 24.69 -0.50 -20.46
CA LEU A 56 26.00 -1.16 -20.57
C LEU A 56 25.95 -2.62 -20.13
N SER A 57 25.22 -2.91 -19.06
CA SER A 57 25.04 -4.28 -18.54
C SER A 57 24.20 -5.17 -19.46
N CYS A 58 23.38 -4.56 -20.33
CA CYS A 58 22.44 -5.24 -21.21
C CYS A 58 22.71 -5.03 -22.70
N ASP A 59 23.93 -4.67 -23.10
CA ASP A 59 24.36 -4.49 -24.50
C ASP A 59 23.46 -3.51 -25.28
N ASN A 60 22.99 -2.44 -24.65
CA ASN A 60 22.04 -1.45 -25.17
C ASN A 60 20.64 -2.00 -25.53
N ASP A 61 20.29 -3.20 -25.07
CA ASP A 61 18.94 -3.74 -25.18
C ASP A 61 18.01 -3.06 -24.16
N ILE A 62 17.00 -2.34 -24.65
CA ILE A 62 16.09 -1.55 -23.81
C ILE A 62 15.23 -2.45 -22.93
N THR A 63 14.74 -3.59 -23.45
CA THR A 63 13.87 -4.51 -22.71
C THR A 63 14.63 -5.15 -21.55
N ARG A 64 15.85 -5.63 -21.83
CA ARG A 64 16.74 -6.18 -20.80
C ARG A 64 17.17 -5.12 -19.79
N ALA A 65 17.43 -3.89 -20.24
CA ALA A 65 17.80 -2.78 -19.36
C ALA A 65 16.65 -2.36 -18.44
N LEU A 66 15.38 -2.41 -18.89
CA LEU A 66 14.21 -2.20 -18.04
C LEU A 66 14.11 -3.25 -16.94
N ALA A 67 14.19 -4.54 -17.29
CA ALA A 67 14.19 -5.63 -16.31
C ALA A 67 15.36 -5.53 -15.32
N TRP A 68 16.55 -5.16 -15.79
CA TRP A 68 17.71 -4.92 -14.94
C TRP A 68 17.48 -3.77 -13.95
N LEU A 69 16.87 -2.66 -14.41
CA LEU A 69 16.54 -1.52 -13.54
C LEU A 69 15.51 -1.89 -12.47
N GLU A 70 14.53 -2.72 -12.79
CA GLU A 70 13.56 -3.24 -11.84
C GLU A 70 14.20 -4.11 -10.77
N GLU A 71 15.07 -5.06 -11.19
CA GLU A 71 15.80 -5.92 -10.26
C GLU A 71 16.75 -5.12 -9.36
N ASP A 72 17.45 -4.14 -9.91
CA ASP A 72 18.35 -3.26 -9.16
C ASP A 72 17.58 -2.38 -8.17
N ALA A 73 16.43 -1.86 -8.57
CA ALA A 73 15.55 -1.07 -7.70
C ALA A 73 15.05 -1.92 -6.52
N LEU A 74 14.64 -3.16 -6.75
CA LEU A 74 14.27 -4.10 -5.69
C LEU A 74 15.42 -4.38 -4.73
N LYS A 75 16.62 -4.69 -5.25
CA LYS A 75 17.82 -4.94 -4.43
C LYS A 75 18.22 -3.71 -3.61
N ALA A 76 18.16 -2.53 -4.21
CA ALA A 76 18.45 -1.27 -3.52
C ALA A 76 17.38 -0.94 -2.50
N GLY A 77 16.10 -1.19 -2.84
CA GLY A 77 14.95 -1.06 -1.95
C GLY A 77 15.07 -1.95 -0.72
N ALA A 78 15.37 -3.23 -0.90
CA ALA A 78 15.54 -4.19 0.20
C ALA A 78 16.63 -3.76 1.19
N LYS A 79 17.78 -3.27 0.69
CA LYS A 79 18.85 -2.74 1.55
C LYS A 79 18.44 -1.48 2.33
N LYS A 80 17.61 -0.62 1.73
CA LYS A 80 17.06 0.55 2.43
C LYS A 80 15.98 0.14 3.42
N ALA A 81 15.07 -0.74 3.03
CA ALA A 81 14.01 -1.26 3.89
C ALA A 81 14.59 -1.88 5.16
N ASP A 82 15.64 -2.69 5.04
CA ASP A 82 16.33 -3.28 6.21
C ASP A 82 16.92 -2.22 7.15
N LYS A 83 17.38 -1.08 6.62
CA LYS A 83 17.91 0.02 7.44
C LYS A 83 16.85 0.86 8.15
N VAL A 84 15.63 0.91 7.61
CA VAL A 84 14.55 1.76 8.13
C VAL A 84 13.44 1.00 8.86
N LYS A 85 13.43 -0.34 8.79
CA LYS A 85 12.35 -1.21 9.30
C LYS A 85 12.00 -0.99 10.79
N ASP A 86 12.99 -0.58 11.60
CA ASP A 86 12.82 -0.36 13.03
C ASP A 86 12.37 1.07 13.37
N ARG A 87 12.21 1.93 12.37
CA ARG A 87 11.72 3.30 12.57
C ARG A 87 10.21 3.31 12.70
N VAL A 88 9.71 4.14 13.59
CA VAL A 88 8.26 4.24 13.87
C VAL A 88 7.54 4.92 12.71
N ALA A 89 6.61 4.22 12.10
CA ALA A 89 5.72 4.73 11.05
C ALA A 89 4.41 5.24 11.68
N SER A 90 4.47 6.40 12.34
CA SER A 90 3.34 7.00 13.08
C SER A 90 2.42 7.86 12.22
N GLU A 91 2.86 8.23 11.03
CA GLU A 91 2.05 8.91 10.02
C GLU A 91 1.60 7.91 8.95
N GLY A 92 0.91 8.37 7.92
CA GLY A 92 0.46 7.51 6.83
C GLY A 92 -0.82 7.99 6.18
N ALA A 93 -1.50 7.06 5.48
CA ALA A 93 -2.78 7.33 4.85
C ALA A 93 -3.69 6.10 4.84
N VAL A 94 -4.98 6.37 4.79
CA VAL A 94 -6.04 5.38 4.59
C VAL A 94 -6.53 5.51 3.16
N SER A 95 -6.62 4.41 2.44
CA SER A 95 -7.20 4.32 1.11
C SER A 95 -8.40 3.39 1.10
N VAL A 96 -9.36 3.71 0.25
CA VAL A 96 -10.59 2.94 0.06
C VAL A 96 -10.76 2.67 -1.42
N PHE A 97 -11.08 1.43 -1.75
CA PHE A 97 -11.49 1.01 -3.08
C PHE A 97 -12.90 0.40 -3.03
N VAL A 98 -13.76 0.80 -3.93
CA VAL A 98 -15.14 0.27 -4.08
C VAL A 98 -15.28 -0.23 -5.49
N ASN A 99 -15.82 -1.45 -5.69
CA ASN A 99 -16.05 -1.99 -7.02
C ASN A 99 -17.18 -1.25 -7.75
N GLU A 100 -17.20 -1.34 -9.07
CA GLU A 100 -18.18 -0.64 -9.93
C GLU A 100 -19.64 -1.05 -9.62
N SER A 101 -19.86 -2.30 -9.23
CA SER A 101 -21.19 -2.80 -8.88
C SER A 101 -21.67 -2.36 -7.50
N LEU A 102 -20.83 -1.70 -6.70
CA LEU A 102 -21.11 -1.28 -5.32
C LEU A 102 -21.47 -2.43 -4.38
N THR A 103 -20.95 -3.62 -4.64
CA THR A 103 -21.26 -4.83 -3.85
C THR A 103 -20.13 -5.23 -2.91
N ALA A 104 -18.93 -4.68 -3.12
CA ALA A 104 -17.79 -4.91 -2.27
C ALA A 104 -16.84 -3.72 -2.27
N ALA A 105 -16.12 -3.56 -1.18
CA ALA A 105 -15.12 -2.52 -1.00
C ALA A 105 -14.00 -2.99 -0.08
N THR A 106 -12.85 -2.36 -0.20
CA THR A 106 -11.70 -2.56 0.69
C THR A 106 -11.25 -1.25 1.29
N ILE A 107 -10.69 -1.33 2.48
CA ILE A 107 -10.03 -0.24 3.18
C ILE A 107 -8.66 -0.71 3.65
N VAL A 108 -7.66 0.14 3.46
CA VAL A 108 -6.26 -0.16 3.81
C VAL A 108 -5.66 1.03 4.53
N GLU A 109 -4.91 0.77 5.60
CA GLU A 109 -4.04 1.75 6.25
C GLU A 109 -2.59 1.42 5.95
N LEU A 110 -1.90 2.39 5.32
CA LEU A 110 -0.47 2.34 5.03
C LEU A 110 0.25 3.38 5.90
N GLY A 111 1.20 2.94 6.74
CA GLY A 111 1.99 3.79 7.61
C GLY A 111 3.27 4.27 6.94
N CYS A 112 3.74 5.47 7.33
CA CYS A 112 5.06 6.02 6.98
C CYS A 112 5.58 6.90 8.13
N GLU A 113 6.83 7.39 8.03
CA GLU A 113 7.45 8.15 9.11
C GLU A 113 6.96 9.61 9.17
N THR A 114 6.73 10.25 8.00
CA THR A 114 6.41 11.68 7.92
C THR A 114 5.11 11.96 7.17
N ASP A 115 4.49 13.09 7.49
CA ASP A 115 3.31 13.60 6.77
C ASP A 115 3.65 14.08 5.35
N PHE A 116 4.91 14.39 5.05
CA PHE A 116 5.37 14.70 3.70
C PHE A 116 5.26 13.48 2.79
N VAL A 117 5.72 12.32 3.25
CA VAL A 117 5.58 11.06 2.51
C VAL A 117 4.12 10.62 2.43
N ALA A 118 3.34 10.79 3.49
CA ALA A 118 1.90 10.49 3.48
C ALA A 118 1.12 11.25 2.39
N ARG A 119 1.62 12.41 1.94
CA ARG A 119 1.04 13.22 0.87
C ARG A 119 1.74 13.07 -0.47
N ASN A 120 2.81 12.29 -0.52
CA ASN A 120 3.54 12.05 -1.77
C ASN A 120 2.67 11.24 -2.75
N ALA A 121 2.61 11.68 -4.00
CA ALA A 121 1.77 11.06 -5.02
C ALA A 121 2.04 9.56 -5.20
N SER A 122 3.31 9.12 -5.19
CA SER A 122 3.66 7.71 -5.31
C SER A 122 3.22 6.88 -4.09
N PHE A 123 3.22 7.45 -2.89
CA PHE A 123 2.71 6.79 -1.69
C PHE A 123 1.18 6.66 -1.72
N VAL A 124 0.49 7.71 -2.19
CA VAL A 124 -0.96 7.71 -2.35
C VAL A 124 -1.40 6.70 -3.40
N ASP A 125 -0.70 6.63 -4.54
CA ASP A 125 -0.97 5.62 -5.57
C ASP A 125 -0.73 4.21 -5.04
N LEU A 126 0.37 3.95 -4.32
CA LEU A 126 0.63 2.67 -3.68
C LEU A 126 -0.50 2.26 -2.72
N ALA A 127 -0.98 3.17 -1.86
CA ALA A 127 -2.07 2.88 -0.95
C ALA A 127 -3.37 2.51 -1.68
N ALA A 128 -3.67 3.18 -2.80
CA ALA A 128 -4.83 2.90 -3.63
C ALA A 128 -4.71 1.56 -4.37
N GLU A 129 -3.53 1.25 -4.91
CA GLU A 129 -3.24 -0.04 -5.57
C GLU A 129 -3.36 -1.20 -4.58
N ILE A 130 -2.84 -1.06 -3.35
CA ILE A 130 -2.98 -2.08 -2.30
C ILE A 130 -4.46 -2.25 -1.91
N ALA A 131 -5.24 -1.16 -1.81
CA ALA A 131 -6.67 -1.25 -1.55
C ALA A 131 -7.39 -2.01 -2.68
N GLN A 132 -7.04 -1.78 -3.93
CA GLN A 132 -7.56 -2.52 -5.08
C GLN A 132 -7.17 -4.00 -5.02
N ALA A 133 -5.93 -4.34 -4.70
CA ALA A 133 -5.46 -5.72 -4.54
C ALA A 133 -6.23 -6.48 -3.46
N GLY A 134 -6.64 -5.79 -2.39
CA GLY A 134 -7.47 -6.32 -1.31
C GLY A 134 -8.83 -6.86 -1.77
N MET A 135 -9.35 -6.42 -2.93
CA MET A 135 -10.59 -6.95 -3.50
C MET A 135 -10.55 -8.45 -3.78
N GLY A 136 -9.36 -9.02 -3.99
CA GLY A 136 -9.19 -10.46 -4.14
C GLY A 136 -9.62 -11.29 -2.91
N PHE A 137 -9.87 -10.64 -1.75
CA PHE A 137 -10.37 -11.28 -0.54
C PHE A 137 -11.90 -11.19 -0.38
N ALA A 138 -12.59 -10.41 -1.22
CA ALA A 138 -14.04 -10.25 -1.12
C ALA A 138 -14.82 -11.56 -1.34
N SER A 139 -14.26 -12.49 -2.11
CA SER A 139 -14.88 -13.80 -2.40
C SER A 139 -14.53 -14.90 -1.40
N THR A 140 -13.58 -14.66 -0.50
CA THR A 140 -13.09 -15.65 0.47
C THR A 140 -13.59 -15.41 1.89
N SER A 141 -14.33 -14.29 2.12
CA SER A 141 -14.99 -14.08 3.42
C SER A 141 -15.99 -15.21 3.70
N ALA A 142 -15.90 -15.78 4.90
CA ALA A 142 -16.72 -16.91 5.35
C ALA A 142 -18.21 -16.63 5.08
N GLU A 143 -18.99 -17.70 4.85
CA GLU A 143 -20.42 -17.60 4.58
C GLU A 143 -21.11 -16.65 5.57
N GLY A 144 -21.63 -15.53 5.04
CA GLY A 144 -22.38 -14.53 5.81
C GLY A 144 -21.59 -13.38 6.42
N ALA A 145 -20.26 -13.37 6.37
CA ALA A 145 -19.47 -12.25 6.89
C ALA A 145 -19.47 -11.08 5.89
N VAL A 146 -20.14 -9.99 6.26
CA VAL A 146 -20.17 -8.75 5.45
C VAL A 146 -18.89 -7.95 5.62
N LEU A 147 -18.20 -8.07 6.75
CA LEU A 147 -16.93 -7.41 7.07
C LEU A 147 -15.92 -8.47 7.52
N ALA A 148 -14.77 -8.50 6.88
CA ALA A 148 -13.65 -9.34 7.26
C ALA A 148 -12.34 -8.55 7.30
N GLY A 149 -11.55 -8.74 8.35
CA GLY A 149 -10.16 -8.30 8.38
C GLY A 149 -9.33 -9.06 7.34
N ILE A 150 -8.35 -8.39 6.76
CA ILE A 150 -7.35 -9.01 5.89
C ILE A 150 -6.03 -8.98 6.63
N GLU A 151 -5.44 -10.15 6.83
CA GLU A 151 -4.12 -10.24 7.43
C GLU A 151 -3.08 -9.53 6.55
N ALA A 152 -2.25 -8.70 7.16
CA ALA A 152 -1.30 -7.88 6.42
C ALA A 152 -0.32 -8.72 5.59
N HIS A 153 0.11 -9.89 6.09
CA HIS A 153 1.01 -10.77 5.37
C HIS A 153 0.35 -11.42 4.15
N ASP A 154 -0.95 -11.76 4.22
CA ASP A 154 -1.69 -12.32 3.10
C ASP A 154 -1.87 -11.29 1.99
N LEU A 155 -2.20 -10.05 2.37
CA LEU A 155 -2.30 -8.95 1.40
C LEU A 155 -0.95 -8.59 0.81
N ALA A 156 0.13 -8.61 1.61
CA ALA A 156 1.49 -8.38 1.14
C ALA A 156 1.96 -9.40 0.09
N ALA A 157 1.45 -10.64 0.15
CA ALA A 157 1.74 -11.69 -0.81
C ALA A 157 0.90 -11.62 -2.09
N LYS A 158 -0.14 -10.78 -2.16
CA LYS A 158 -0.97 -10.63 -3.37
C LYS A 158 -0.18 -10.03 -4.52
N MET A 159 -0.48 -10.54 -5.72
CA MET A 159 0.10 -10.02 -6.97
C MET A 159 -0.58 -8.72 -7.38
N LEU A 160 0.23 -7.74 -7.75
CA LEU A 160 -0.13 -6.44 -8.25
C LEU A 160 0.74 -6.17 -9.49
N ASP A 161 0.15 -6.20 -10.67
CA ASP A 161 0.85 -5.98 -11.96
C ASP A 161 2.15 -6.79 -12.15
N GLY A 162 2.10 -8.09 -11.80
CA GLY A 162 3.21 -9.02 -11.98
C GLY A 162 4.26 -9.03 -10.85
N ARG A 163 4.05 -8.22 -9.79
CA ARG A 163 4.87 -8.18 -8.56
C ARG A 163 4.00 -8.39 -7.33
N THR A 164 4.60 -8.71 -6.20
CA THR A 164 3.84 -8.74 -4.94
C THR A 164 3.64 -7.33 -4.39
N VAL A 165 2.61 -7.15 -3.58
CA VAL A 165 2.41 -5.91 -2.79
C VAL A 165 3.65 -5.62 -1.94
N SER A 166 4.28 -6.66 -1.36
CA SER A 166 5.52 -6.54 -0.59
C SER A 166 6.68 -5.97 -1.42
N ASP A 167 6.84 -6.42 -2.67
CA ASP A 167 7.88 -5.91 -3.57
C ASP A 167 7.63 -4.45 -3.93
N THR A 168 6.37 -4.08 -4.18
CA THR A 168 5.98 -2.71 -4.51
C THR A 168 6.20 -1.76 -3.32
N ILE A 169 5.91 -2.20 -2.09
CA ILE A 169 6.25 -1.47 -0.86
C ILE A 169 7.77 -1.29 -0.76
N THR A 170 8.54 -2.35 -0.95
CA THR A 170 10.02 -2.33 -0.87
C THR A 170 10.63 -1.38 -1.90
N GLU A 171 10.14 -1.38 -3.13
CA GLU A 171 10.57 -0.43 -4.16
C GLU A 171 10.25 1.01 -3.75
N THR A 172 9.07 1.24 -3.20
CA THR A 172 8.64 2.59 -2.75
C THR A 172 9.49 3.09 -1.58
N ILE A 173 9.84 2.22 -0.61
CA ILE A 173 10.85 2.52 0.43
C ILE A 173 12.18 2.90 -0.23
N GLY A 174 12.59 2.17 -1.25
CA GLY A 174 13.79 2.47 -2.04
C GLY A 174 13.79 3.87 -2.64
N ARG A 175 12.65 4.35 -3.12
CA ARG A 175 12.47 5.69 -3.71
C ARG A 175 12.34 6.80 -2.67
N LEU A 176 11.51 6.60 -1.65
CA LEU A 176 11.16 7.64 -0.68
C LEU A 176 12.13 7.69 0.50
N GLY A 177 12.77 6.58 0.85
CA GLY A 177 13.79 6.51 1.92
C GLY A 177 13.21 6.43 3.33
N GLU A 178 11.90 6.27 3.49
CA GLU A 178 11.20 6.10 4.76
C GLU A 178 10.69 4.67 4.94
N ASN A 179 10.49 4.26 6.18
CA ASN A 179 9.81 3.03 6.52
C ASN A 179 8.34 3.13 6.08
N ILE A 180 7.86 2.14 5.32
CA ILE A 180 6.47 2.03 4.88
C ILE A 180 5.93 0.68 5.35
N VAL A 181 4.80 0.71 6.07
CA VAL A 181 4.23 -0.47 6.71
C VAL A 181 2.75 -0.61 6.32
N LEU A 182 2.38 -1.77 5.78
CA LEU A 182 0.97 -2.15 5.67
C LEU A 182 0.46 -2.53 7.06
N ARG A 183 -0.36 -1.67 7.67
CA ARG A 183 -0.76 -1.80 9.07
C ARG A 183 -1.99 -2.70 9.24
N ARG A 184 -3.04 -2.39 8.53
CA ARG A 184 -4.31 -3.13 8.60
C ARG A 184 -5.09 -2.95 7.31
N ALA A 185 -5.89 -3.93 7.02
CA ALA A 185 -6.82 -3.92 5.90
C ALA A 185 -8.10 -4.66 6.25
N ALA A 186 -9.18 -4.28 5.58
CA ALA A 186 -10.45 -5.00 5.68
C ALA A 186 -11.17 -4.98 4.34
N VAL A 187 -12.00 -6.00 4.13
CA VAL A 187 -12.92 -6.10 3.01
C VAL A 187 -14.35 -6.12 3.53
N VAL A 188 -15.20 -5.37 2.88
CA VAL A 188 -16.65 -5.35 3.13
C VAL A 188 -17.35 -5.79 1.85
N GLY A 189 -18.24 -6.77 1.95
CA GLY A 189 -19.00 -7.24 0.82
C GLY A 189 -19.52 -8.66 1.04
N ALA A 190 -20.49 -9.08 0.23
CA ALA A 190 -21.00 -10.43 0.23
C ALA A 190 -21.11 -10.94 -1.21
N PRO A 191 -20.30 -11.94 -1.60
CA PRO A 191 -20.29 -12.46 -2.96
C PRO A 191 -21.61 -13.10 -3.40
N SER A 192 -22.33 -13.71 -2.45
CA SER A 192 -23.57 -14.47 -2.71
C SER A 192 -24.85 -13.62 -2.67
N ALA A 193 -24.80 -12.37 -2.15
CA ALA A 193 -25.95 -11.51 -1.97
C ALA A 193 -25.84 -10.18 -2.77
N ALA A 194 -25.14 -10.20 -3.90
CA ALA A 194 -24.85 -9.01 -4.69
C ALA A 194 -26.07 -8.18 -5.11
N GLU A 195 -27.25 -8.79 -5.19
CA GLU A 195 -28.48 -8.10 -5.57
C GLU A 195 -29.12 -7.30 -4.43
N SER A 196 -28.78 -7.60 -3.17
CA SER A 196 -29.39 -6.99 -1.99
C SER A 196 -28.44 -6.07 -1.20
N ILE A 197 -27.17 -6.01 -1.53
CA ILE A 197 -26.17 -5.22 -0.80
C ILE A 197 -25.71 -4.04 -1.63
N VAL A 198 -25.55 -2.89 -0.95
CA VAL A 198 -24.86 -1.71 -1.47
C VAL A 198 -23.75 -1.31 -0.51
N VAL A 199 -22.53 -1.22 -1.01
CA VAL A 199 -21.35 -0.79 -0.28
C VAL A 199 -20.89 0.56 -0.79
N SER A 200 -20.50 1.45 0.10
CA SER A 200 -19.87 2.71 -0.24
C SER A 200 -18.75 3.03 0.74
N GLY A 201 -17.83 3.87 0.28
CA GLY A 201 -16.73 4.35 1.09
C GLY A 201 -16.55 5.86 0.99
N TYR A 202 -15.87 6.41 1.99
CA TYR A 202 -15.48 7.81 2.03
C TYR A 202 -14.10 7.95 2.66
N VAL A 203 -13.30 8.88 2.13
CA VAL A 203 -11.98 9.24 2.67
C VAL A 203 -11.94 10.74 2.92
N HIS A 204 -11.69 11.13 4.18
CA HIS A 204 -11.55 12.52 4.59
C HIS A 204 -10.09 13.00 4.47
N GLY A 205 -9.93 14.27 4.05
CA GLY A 205 -8.60 14.86 3.88
C GLY A 205 -7.81 14.17 2.76
N SER A 206 -8.50 13.69 1.72
CA SER A 206 -7.90 12.93 0.63
C SER A 206 -6.96 13.78 -0.22
N VAL A 207 -5.85 13.17 -0.60
CA VAL A 207 -4.90 13.65 -1.59
C VAL A 207 -4.99 12.71 -2.79
N LYS A 208 -4.81 13.24 -3.99
CA LYS A 208 -4.77 12.44 -5.22
C LYS A 208 -3.34 12.07 -5.57
N GLY A 209 -3.13 10.83 -5.96
CA GLY A 209 -1.91 10.34 -6.55
C GLY A 209 -1.78 10.74 -8.02
N SER A 210 -0.64 10.42 -8.62
CA SER A 210 -0.33 10.70 -10.04
C SER A 210 -1.11 9.80 -11.00
N ALA A 211 -1.39 8.56 -10.57
CA ALA A 211 -2.14 7.56 -11.34
C ALA A 211 -3.66 7.64 -11.09
N GLY A 212 -4.12 8.63 -10.28
CA GLY A 212 -5.53 8.84 -9.96
C GLY A 212 -5.98 8.14 -8.68
N GLY A 213 -5.09 7.46 -7.96
CA GLY A 213 -5.33 6.92 -6.64
C GLY A 213 -5.74 8.02 -5.65
N SER A 214 -6.37 7.65 -4.55
CA SER A 214 -6.80 8.57 -3.50
C SER A 214 -6.59 7.95 -2.14
N ALA A 215 -5.95 8.70 -1.23
CA ALA A 215 -5.79 8.30 0.15
C ALA A 215 -5.84 9.55 1.07
N GLY A 216 -6.21 9.38 2.32
CA GLY A 216 -6.39 10.51 3.25
C GLY A 216 -6.16 10.14 4.70
N LYS A 217 -6.63 10.99 5.61
CA LYS A 217 -6.36 10.83 7.04
C LYS A 217 -7.27 9.82 7.71
N ILE A 218 -8.55 9.82 7.31
CA ILE A 218 -9.59 8.96 7.90
C ILE A 218 -10.38 8.37 6.75
N GLY A 219 -10.61 7.07 6.77
CA GLY A 219 -11.44 6.37 5.81
C GLY A 219 -12.53 5.57 6.50
N GLY A 220 -13.64 5.37 5.81
CA GLY A 220 -14.73 4.52 6.28
C GLY A 220 -15.44 3.81 5.15
N LEU A 221 -15.90 2.60 5.42
CA LEU A 221 -16.79 1.81 4.57
C LEU A 221 -18.08 1.53 5.31
N VAL A 222 -19.18 1.47 4.58
CA VAL A 222 -20.48 1.05 5.08
C VAL A 222 -21.12 0.10 4.08
N ALA A 223 -21.73 -0.97 4.58
CA ALA A 223 -22.58 -1.87 3.82
C ALA A 223 -24.03 -1.76 4.31
N VAL A 224 -24.94 -1.61 3.38
CA VAL A 224 -26.40 -1.57 3.62
C VAL A 224 -27.06 -2.67 2.82
N THR A 225 -28.07 -3.32 3.39
CA THR A 225 -28.92 -4.29 2.69
C THR A 225 -30.33 -3.80 2.51
N SER A 226 -30.94 -4.21 1.41
CA SER A 226 -32.37 -4.06 1.13
C SER A 226 -32.79 -4.90 -0.07
N SER A 227 -34.07 -5.15 -0.25
CA SER A 227 -34.60 -5.73 -1.50
C SER A 227 -34.56 -4.72 -2.62
N ILE A 228 -33.57 -4.84 -3.52
CA ILE A 228 -33.38 -3.94 -4.66
C ILE A 228 -34.18 -4.47 -5.85
N LYS A 229 -35.28 -3.76 -6.18
CA LYS A 229 -36.20 -4.16 -7.26
C LYS A 229 -36.05 -3.28 -8.52
N SER A 230 -35.28 -2.21 -8.46
CA SER A 230 -35.09 -1.28 -9.58
C SER A 230 -33.79 -0.50 -9.47
N ASP A 231 -33.33 0.08 -10.56
CA ASP A 231 -32.16 0.97 -10.59
C ASP A 231 -32.37 2.24 -9.74
N ALA A 232 -33.64 2.72 -9.64
CA ALA A 232 -33.97 3.84 -8.76
C ALA A 232 -33.72 3.49 -7.28
N HIS A 233 -34.11 2.30 -6.84
CA HIS A 233 -33.83 1.82 -5.48
C HIS A 233 -32.32 1.71 -5.24
N ARG A 234 -31.56 1.16 -6.19
CA ARG A 234 -30.09 1.07 -6.12
C ARG A 234 -29.45 2.46 -6.02
N SER A 235 -29.93 3.43 -6.80
CA SER A 235 -29.44 4.82 -6.73
C SER A 235 -29.71 5.46 -5.38
N THR A 236 -30.94 5.32 -4.84
CA THR A 236 -31.31 5.83 -3.52
C THR A 236 -30.43 5.22 -2.41
N LEU A 237 -30.25 3.89 -2.43
CA LEU A 237 -29.39 3.19 -1.48
C LEU A 237 -27.92 3.59 -1.61
N SER A 238 -27.41 3.76 -2.82
CA SER A 238 -26.03 4.21 -3.06
C SER A 238 -25.78 5.60 -2.47
N GLN A 239 -26.71 6.54 -2.64
CA GLN A 239 -26.62 7.87 -2.05
C GLN A 239 -26.67 7.82 -0.51
N LEU A 240 -27.61 7.03 0.05
CA LEU A 240 -27.71 6.81 1.49
C LEU A 240 -26.42 6.23 2.05
N THR A 241 -25.91 5.12 1.48
CA THR A 241 -24.73 4.41 1.95
C THR A 241 -23.49 5.31 1.90
N ARG A 242 -23.36 6.14 0.86
CA ARG A 242 -22.26 7.13 0.77
C ARG A 242 -22.34 8.18 1.89
N ARG A 243 -23.53 8.68 2.20
CA ARG A 243 -23.74 9.62 3.31
C ARG A 243 -23.48 8.97 4.67
N LEU A 244 -23.86 7.70 4.83
CA LEU A 244 -23.53 6.92 6.04
C LEU A 244 -22.01 6.72 6.18
N ALA A 245 -21.27 6.48 5.10
CA ALA A 245 -19.81 6.42 5.16
C ALA A 245 -19.19 7.77 5.60
N GLN A 246 -19.77 8.90 5.18
CA GLN A 246 -19.36 10.23 5.66
C GLN A 246 -19.72 10.43 7.15
N GLN A 247 -20.89 9.93 7.59
CA GLN A 247 -21.29 9.92 8.99
C GLN A 247 -20.30 9.14 9.85
N VAL A 248 -19.96 7.91 9.45
CA VAL A 248 -19.01 7.05 10.15
C VAL A 248 -17.65 7.72 10.29
N VAL A 249 -17.15 8.35 9.22
CA VAL A 249 -15.87 9.06 9.24
C VAL A 249 -15.92 10.29 10.14
N GLY A 250 -17.03 11.04 10.13
CA GLY A 250 -17.18 12.29 10.87
C GLY A 250 -17.42 12.10 12.36
N TYR A 251 -18.23 11.13 12.74
CA TYR A 251 -18.69 10.94 14.14
C TYR A 251 -18.02 9.75 14.84
N GLY A 252 -17.32 8.87 14.12
CA GLY A 252 -16.57 7.77 14.70
C GLY A 252 -17.38 6.79 15.56
N PRO A 253 -18.56 6.30 15.10
CA PRO A 253 -19.33 5.32 15.88
C PRO A 253 -18.51 4.04 16.09
N ARG A 254 -18.82 3.30 17.14
CA ARG A 254 -18.18 2.02 17.47
C ARG A 254 -19.13 0.84 17.31
N PHE A 255 -20.43 1.08 17.41
CA PHE A 255 -21.49 0.08 17.30
C PHE A 255 -22.47 0.49 16.22
N THR A 256 -23.07 -0.49 15.55
CA THR A 256 -24.13 -0.23 14.58
C THR A 256 -25.46 0.04 15.29
N THR A 257 -25.82 -0.84 16.24
CA THR A 257 -27.12 -0.87 16.90
C THR A 257 -27.00 -0.77 18.43
N MET A 258 -28.12 -0.43 19.11
CA MET A 258 -28.23 -0.46 20.57
C MET A 258 -28.01 -1.86 21.14
N GLU A 259 -28.38 -2.89 20.39
CA GLU A 259 -28.20 -4.28 20.83
C GLU A 259 -26.71 -4.65 20.92
N GLU A 260 -25.91 -4.26 19.93
CA GLU A 260 -24.45 -4.45 19.95
C GLU A 260 -23.81 -3.71 21.12
N TYR A 261 -24.20 -2.45 21.34
CA TYR A 261 -23.72 -1.62 22.45
C TYR A 261 -24.03 -2.25 23.82
N GLN A 262 -25.27 -2.74 24.01
CA GLN A 262 -25.66 -3.41 25.26
C GLN A 262 -24.92 -4.72 25.49
N LYS A 263 -24.69 -5.51 24.44
CA LYS A 263 -23.94 -6.76 24.52
C LYS A 263 -22.45 -6.53 24.86
N ALA A 264 -21.88 -5.43 24.41
CA ALA A 264 -20.48 -5.08 24.73
C ALA A 264 -20.27 -4.68 26.19
N GLY A 265 -21.37 -4.35 26.94
CA GLY A 265 -21.28 -3.97 28.35
C GLY A 265 -20.59 -2.64 28.61
N GLU A 266 -20.29 -1.88 27.58
CA GLU A 266 -19.66 -0.57 27.68
C GLU A 266 -20.71 0.48 27.98
N GLN A 267 -20.69 1.06 29.21
CA GLN A 267 -21.66 2.08 29.64
C GLN A 267 -21.03 3.46 29.87
N ALA A 268 -19.75 3.61 29.51
CA ALA A 268 -18.99 4.83 29.81
C ALA A 268 -19.35 6.03 28.92
N GLU A 269 -19.86 5.78 27.72
CA GLU A 269 -20.19 6.82 26.74
C GLU A 269 -21.68 6.81 26.39
N ALA A 270 -22.24 7.99 26.08
CA ALA A 270 -23.65 8.10 25.71
C ALA A 270 -23.94 7.36 24.38
N PRO A 271 -25.05 6.62 24.25
CA PRO A 271 -25.36 5.87 23.05
C PRO A 271 -25.35 6.69 21.76
N ASP A 272 -25.84 7.92 21.79
CA ASP A 272 -25.86 8.85 20.64
C ASP A 272 -24.47 9.30 20.20
N ALA A 273 -23.42 9.09 21.02
CA ALA A 273 -22.04 9.33 20.63
C ALA A 273 -21.41 8.12 19.89
N VAL A 274 -21.76 6.89 20.30
CA VAL A 274 -21.04 5.68 19.87
C VAL A 274 -21.86 4.70 19.05
N VAL A 275 -23.20 4.81 19.03
CA VAL A 275 -24.10 3.94 18.26
C VAL A 275 -24.56 4.66 17.01
N LEU A 276 -24.20 4.13 15.84
CA LEU A 276 -24.46 4.77 14.55
C LEU A 276 -25.95 5.08 14.33
N GLU A 277 -26.85 4.15 14.65
CA GLU A 277 -28.31 4.33 14.46
C GLU A 277 -28.90 5.42 15.35
N GLU A 278 -28.33 5.67 16.53
CA GLU A 278 -28.80 6.69 17.47
C GLU A 278 -28.20 8.08 17.21
N GLN A 279 -27.15 8.16 16.42
CA GLN A 279 -26.54 9.44 16.05
C GLN A 279 -27.49 10.29 15.22
N GLN A 280 -27.46 11.63 15.43
CA GLN A 280 -28.12 12.56 14.54
C GLN A 280 -27.49 12.49 13.16
N PHE A 281 -28.30 12.30 12.12
CA PHE A 281 -27.78 12.17 10.76
C PHE A 281 -27.21 13.49 10.26
N LEU A 282 -25.95 13.49 9.82
CA LEU A 282 -25.20 14.67 9.39
C LEU A 282 -25.93 15.49 8.31
N PHE A 283 -26.75 14.85 7.48
CA PHE A 283 -27.48 15.46 6.36
C PHE A 283 -28.92 15.82 6.72
N GLY A 284 -29.28 15.77 7.99
CA GLY A 284 -30.63 16.07 8.48
C GLY A 284 -31.63 14.93 8.33
N GLY A 285 -32.85 15.15 8.80
CA GLY A 285 -33.91 14.16 8.71
C GLY A 285 -34.13 13.33 9.99
N GLY A 286 -33.45 13.69 11.09
CA GLY A 286 -33.56 13.02 12.38
C GLY A 286 -32.32 12.12 12.65
N SER A 287 -32.50 11.13 13.50
CA SER A 287 -31.47 10.12 13.74
C SER A 287 -31.22 9.23 12.49
N VAL A 288 -30.07 8.55 12.43
CA VAL A 288 -29.81 7.59 11.35
C VAL A 288 -30.91 6.55 11.26
N LYS A 289 -31.40 6.05 12.40
CA LYS A 289 -32.51 5.09 12.48
C LYS A 289 -33.83 5.64 11.88
N GLU A 290 -34.14 6.90 12.12
CA GLU A 290 -35.33 7.54 11.53
C GLU A 290 -35.17 7.70 10.01
N VAL A 291 -33.99 8.04 9.53
CA VAL A 291 -33.68 8.13 8.10
C VAL A 291 -33.77 6.76 7.43
N LEU A 292 -33.23 5.69 8.04
CA LEU A 292 -33.37 4.32 7.54
C LEU A 292 -34.86 3.92 7.43
N ALA A 293 -35.66 4.21 8.45
CA ALA A 293 -37.10 3.92 8.47
C ALA A 293 -37.86 4.68 7.35
N LYS A 294 -37.50 5.94 7.09
CA LYS A 294 -38.06 6.74 6.00
C LYS A 294 -37.74 6.16 4.63
N ILE A 295 -36.49 5.82 4.39
CA ILE A 295 -36.02 5.23 3.11
C ILE A 295 -36.63 3.84 2.93
N SER A 296 -36.78 3.04 4.00
CA SER A 296 -37.46 1.74 3.95
C SER A 296 -38.92 1.87 3.48
N LYS A 297 -39.63 2.91 3.93
CA LYS A 297 -41.01 3.20 3.46
C LYS A 297 -41.01 3.63 1.98
N GLU A 298 -40.05 4.44 1.54
CA GLU A 298 -39.93 4.91 0.18
C GLU A 298 -39.63 3.75 -0.81
N ILE A 299 -38.74 2.84 -0.43
CA ILE A 299 -38.35 1.67 -1.24
C ILE A 299 -39.44 0.57 -1.15
N GLY A 300 -40.24 0.53 -0.07
CA GLY A 300 -41.20 -0.53 0.20
C GLY A 300 -40.55 -1.85 0.64
N ALA A 301 -39.33 -1.77 1.23
CA ALA A 301 -38.57 -2.89 1.78
C ALA A 301 -37.70 -2.41 2.96
N PRO A 302 -37.39 -3.28 3.94
CA PRO A 302 -36.44 -2.95 5.00
C PRO A 302 -35.10 -2.51 4.46
N VAL A 303 -34.51 -1.47 5.06
CA VAL A 303 -33.14 -0.99 4.79
C VAL A 303 -32.38 -1.06 6.10
N GLU A 304 -31.31 -1.84 6.12
CA GLU A 304 -30.53 -2.12 7.33
C GLU A 304 -29.04 -1.91 7.08
N ILE A 305 -28.32 -1.39 8.08
CA ILE A 305 -26.87 -1.32 8.05
C ILE A 305 -26.34 -2.68 8.48
N LEU A 306 -25.60 -3.35 7.58
CA LEU A 306 -25.01 -4.65 7.87
C LEU A 306 -23.71 -4.55 8.66
N SER A 307 -22.89 -3.59 8.28
CA SER A 307 -21.61 -3.35 8.94
C SER A 307 -20.99 -2.03 8.49
N PHE A 308 -20.04 -1.57 9.26
CA PHE A 308 -19.14 -0.49 8.87
C PHE A 308 -17.73 -0.75 9.40
N VAL A 309 -16.76 -0.06 8.83
CA VAL A 309 -15.39 0.01 9.35
C VAL A 309 -14.87 1.42 9.18
N ARG A 310 -14.13 1.91 10.17
CA ARG A 310 -13.45 3.19 10.17
C ARG A 310 -11.99 3.01 10.53
N TYR A 311 -11.10 3.57 9.74
CA TYR A 311 -9.68 3.67 10.05
C TYR A 311 -9.26 5.12 10.10
N GLU A 312 -8.46 5.44 11.11
CA GLU A 312 -7.73 6.70 11.19
C GLU A 312 -6.23 6.39 11.14
N ARG A 313 -5.49 7.14 10.32
CA ARG A 313 -4.05 6.90 10.18
C ARG A 313 -3.31 7.08 11.51
N GLY A 314 -2.41 6.15 11.81
CA GLY A 314 -1.60 6.19 13.02
C GLY A 314 -2.35 5.88 14.31
N GLU A 315 -3.63 5.48 14.25
CA GLU A 315 -4.42 5.08 15.41
C GLU A 315 -3.74 3.90 16.14
N GLY A 316 -3.54 4.05 17.47
CA GLY A 316 -2.87 3.04 18.30
C GLY A 316 -1.34 2.94 18.12
N VAL A 317 -0.70 3.81 17.34
CA VAL A 317 0.76 3.90 17.29
C VAL A 317 1.23 4.91 18.34
N GLU A 318 2.06 4.46 19.27
CA GLU A 318 2.75 5.38 20.14
C GLU A 318 3.66 6.29 19.32
N LYS A 319 3.33 7.58 19.30
CA LYS A 319 4.22 8.57 18.70
C LYS A 319 5.45 8.62 19.60
N ALA A 320 6.63 8.37 19.04
CA ALA A 320 7.86 8.68 19.73
C ALA A 320 7.78 10.15 20.19
N ASP A 321 7.90 10.39 21.47
CA ASP A 321 7.98 11.75 22.01
C ASP A 321 9.06 12.49 21.21
N LYS A 322 8.65 13.47 20.40
CA LYS A 322 9.62 14.35 19.76
C LYS A 322 10.31 15.05 20.91
N PRO A 323 11.63 14.93 21.06
CA PRO A 323 12.33 15.71 22.07
C PRO A 323 11.90 17.16 21.90
N ASP A 324 11.56 17.82 23.02
CA ASP A 324 11.14 19.21 23.00
C ASP A 324 12.21 20.02 22.25
N PHE A 325 11.81 20.71 21.19
CA PHE A 325 12.74 21.51 20.39
C PHE A 325 13.63 22.41 21.26
N ALA A 326 13.09 22.87 22.41
CA ALA A 326 13.84 23.62 23.41
C ALA A 326 14.97 22.78 24.08
N GLU A 327 14.76 21.48 24.21
CA GLU A 327 15.75 20.56 24.79
C GLU A 327 16.85 20.18 23.78
N GLU A 328 16.48 19.99 22.51
CA GLU A 328 17.40 19.78 21.39
C GLU A 328 18.33 21.00 21.18
N VAL A 329 17.76 22.21 21.23
CA VAL A 329 18.53 23.46 21.15
C VAL A 329 19.47 23.63 22.36
N ARG A 330 19.04 23.25 23.58
CA ARG A 330 19.91 23.28 24.77
C ARG A 330 21.06 22.30 24.66
N GLN A 331 20.84 21.09 24.11
CA GLN A 331 21.91 20.10 23.91
C GLN A 331 22.90 20.52 22.83
N GLN A 332 22.48 21.31 21.83
CA GLN A 332 23.38 21.86 20.79
C GLN A 332 24.16 23.09 21.26
N LEU A 333 23.72 23.75 22.34
CA LEU A 333 24.36 24.94 22.90
C LEU A 333 25.26 24.63 24.13
N ALA A 334 25.27 23.37 24.59
CA ALA A 334 26.12 22.87 25.66
C ALA A 334 27.38 22.19 25.12
#